data_2569990c8735084ecee32e8f738b53c0
#
_entry.id   2569990c8735084ecee32e8f738b53c0
#
_cell.length_a   1.000
_cell.length_b   1.000
_cell.length_c   1.000
_cell.angle_alpha   90.00
_cell.angle_beta   90.00
_cell.angle_gamma   90.00
#
_symmetry.space_group_name_H-M   'P 1'
#
loop_
_entity.id
_entity.type
_entity.pdbx_description
1 polymer ?
#
loop_
_entity_poly.entity_id
_entity_poly.type
_entity_poly.pdbx_seq_one_letter_code
_entity_poly.pdbx_strand_id
1 'polypeptide(L)'
;MADGASIITSRPELFFGKAHSSVFLGLLPGYLERNDSSLVDMVRHFMLTSGESSPETSFFMRDWPGLESRLNRLVESNSQNDVYLIGVTHALLQWVEALDVATARHWSTLNLHVVETGGMKGQGPELVRSEVHDRLGKLVSNQGICSEYGMTELLSQAWSKGNGLFKAPSWMHVLIGSLDDPREWKASGQQGRLHIIDLANIASCAFLASGDIGRVYEDGTFEVLGRYDHAEVRGCNLMAFDL
;
A
#
# COMPACT_ATOMS: atom_id res chain seq x y z
N MET A 1 28.15 16.17 9.17
CA MET A 1 26.75 15.79 9.41
C MET A 1 26.15 15.60 8.03
N ALA A 2 26.02 14.37 7.60
CA ALA A 2 25.44 14.08 6.30
C ALA A 2 23.93 14.28 6.44
N ASP A 3 23.39 15.21 5.68
CA ASP A 3 21.96 15.35 5.50
C ASP A 3 21.43 14.01 5.01
N GLY A 4 20.68 13.33 5.90
CA GLY A 4 19.94 12.12 5.57
C GLY A 4 18.79 12.48 4.64
N ALA A 5 19.11 12.79 3.39
CA ALA A 5 18.12 12.80 2.33
C ALA A 5 17.68 11.34 2.20
N SER A 6 16.60 10.98 2.89
CA SER A 6 15.82 9.80 2.60
C SER A 6 15.48 9.87 1.12
N ILE A 7 16.16 9.05 0.32
CA ILE A 7 15.86 8.94 -1.11
C ILE A 7 14.59 8.10 -1.19
N ILE A 8 13.45 8.72 -0.91
CA ILE A 8 12.16 8.14 -1.22
C ILE A 8 12.05 8.21 -2.74
N THR A 9 12.41 7.11 -3.37
CA THR A 9 12.39 6.97 -4.83
C THR A 9 10.99 6.69 -5.36
N SER A 10 9.98 6.67 -4.50
CA SER A 10 8.59 6.63 -4.94
C SER A 10 8.27 7.91 -5.69
N ARG A 11 8.11 7.79 -7.00
CA ARG A 11 7.58 8.86 -7.83
C ARG A 11 6.06 8.67 -7.90
N PRO A 12 5.29 9.42 -7.11
CA PRO A 12 3.83 9.29 -7.13
C PRO A 12 3.26 9.53 -8.53
N GLU A 13 3.93 10.36 -9.35
CA GLU A 13 3.51 10.65 -10.72
C GLU A 13 3.48 9.41 -11.62
N LEU A 14 4.32 8.42 -11.36
CA LEU A 14 4.34 7.18 -12.14
C LEU A 14 3.09 6.32 -11.87
N PHE A 15 2.49 6.45 -10.71
CA PHE A 15 1.32 5.68 -10.32
C PHE A 15 0.04 6.52 -10.27
N PHE A 16 0.09 7.67 -9.62
CA PHE A 16 -1.08 8.54 -9.37
C PHE A 16 -1.29 9.61 -10.46
N GLY A 17 -0.38 9.74 -11.45
CA GLY A 17 -0.44 10.80 -12.44
C GLY A 17 0.10 12.13 -11.90
N LYS A 18 -0.51 13.26 -12.30
CA LYS A 18 -0.01 14.59 -11.91
C LYS A 18 -0.24 14.87 -10.43
N ALA A 19 0.79 14.77 -9.60
CA ALA A 19 0.71 15.00 -8.16
C ALA A 19 0.14 16.40 -7.81
N HIS A 20 0.46 17.43 -8.60
CA HIS A 20 -0.01 18.82 -8.38
C HIS A 20 -1.52 19.03 -8.47
N SER A 21 -2.28 18.06 -9.00
CA SER A 21 -3.75 18.11 -9.04
C SER A 21 -4.40 17.08 -8.12
N SER A 22 -3.67 16.59 -7.13
CA SER A 22 -4.14 15.55 -6.21
C SER A 22 -4.15 16.05 -4.77
N VAL A 23 -5.05 15.50 -3.96
CA VAL A 23 -5.10 15.70 -2.50
C VAL A 23 -4.74 14.39 -1.84
N PHE A 24 -3.74 14.42 -0.95
CA PHE A 24 -3.34 13.23 -0.18
C PHE A 24 -3.76 13.38 1.27
N LEU A 25 -4.43 12.36 1.80
CA LEU A 25 -4.90 12.26 3.18
C LEU A 25 -4.34 10.98 3.80
N GLY A 26 -3.84 11.05 5.03
CA GLY A 26 -3.24 9.92 5.72
C GLY A 26 -4.11 9.41 6.87
N LEU A 27 -4.66 8.19 6.78
CA LEU A 27 -5.18 7.49 7.94
C LEU A 27 -4.04 6.71 8.61
N LEU A 28 -3.03 7.49 9.01
CA LEU A 28 -1.73 7.08 9.56
C LEU A 28 -1.40 7.96 10.75
N PRO A 29 -0.49 7.53 11.66
CA PRO A 29 0.08 8.44 12.65
C PRO A 29 0.71 9.65 11.96
N GLY A 30 0.62 10.84 12.59
CA GLY A 30 1.29 12.02 12.07
C GLY A 30 2.82 11.91 12.16
N TYR A 31 3.54 12.70 11.36
CA TYR A 31 5.00 12.72 11.35
C TYR A 31 5.60 13.06 12.73
N LEU A 32 4.93 13.93 13.51
CA LEU A 32 5.35 14.27 14.86
C LEU A 32 5.20 13.11 15.86
N GLU A 33 4.32 12.14 15.55
CA GLU A 33 4.13 10.94 16.39
C GLU A 33 5.07 9.80 16.00
N ARG A 34 5.44 9.71 14.72
CA ARG A 34 6.24 8.62 14.12
C ARG A 34 7.19 9.15 13.05
N ASN A 35 8.17 9.94 13.47
CA ASN A 35 9.22 10.48 12.60
C ASN A 35 10.25 9.42 12.12
N ASP A 36 10.15 8.20 12.62
CA ASP A 36 10.96 7.04 12.27
C ASP A 36 10.27 6.11 11.23
N SER A 37 9.10 6.49 10.74
CA SER A 37 8.32 5.67 9.80
C SER A 37 8.52 6.13 8.35
N SER A 38 9.14 5.28 7.53
CA SER A 38 9.30 5.51 6.09
C SER A 38 7.97 5.69 5.36
N LEU A 39 6.91 4.99 5.78
CA LEU A 39 5.56 5.14 5.24
C LEU A 39 4.99 6.54 5.51
N VAL A 40 5.13 7.03 6.73
CA VAL A 40 4.66 8.39 7.11
C VAL A 40 5.43 9.45 6.34
N ASP A 41 6.76 9.30 6.23
CA ASP A 41 7.61 10.23 5.48
C ASP A 41 7.27 10.23 3.98
N MET A 42 7.00 9.06 3.39
CA MET A 42 6.53 8.94 2.02
C MET A 42 5.21 9.69 1.78
N VAL A 43 4.21 9.48 2.62
CA VAL A 43 2.91 10.13 2.47
C VAL A 43 3.03 11.64 2.67
N ARG A 44 3.83 12.08 3.64
CA ARG A 44 4.16 13.49 3.85
C ARG A 44 4.83 14.10 2.61
N HIS A 45 5.75 13.38 1.98
CA HIS A 45 6.38 13.82 0.73
C HIS A 45 5.35 14.00 -0.40
N PHE A 46 4.37 13.11 -0.53
CA PHE A 46 3.27 13.24 -1.51
C PHE A 46 2.44 14.49 -1.25
N MET A 47 2.10 14.76 0.01
CA MET A 47 1.37 15.97 0.41
C MET A 47 2.14 17.25 0.04
N LEU A 48 3.43 17.31 0.34
CA LEU A 48 4.29 18.45 -0.02
C LEU A 48 4.40 18.63 -1.55
N THR A 49 4.57 17.55 -2.28
CA THR A 49 4.67 17.57 -3.75
C THR A 49 3.37 18.00 -4.40
N SER A 50 2.22 17.71 -3.79
CA SER A 50 0.91 18.18 -4.26
C SER A 50 0.60 19.64 -3.92
N GLY A 51 1.48 20.31 -3.17
CA GLY A 51 1.33 21.71 -2.78
C GLY A 51 0.66 21.92 -1.42
N GLU A 52 0.49 20.87 -0.61
CA GLU A 52 -0.01 21.02 0.76
C GLU A 52 1.05 21.73 1.62
N SER A 53 0.70 22.90 2.13
CA SER A 53 1.63 23.74 2.91
C SER A 53 1.79 23.26 4.35
N SER A 54 0.85 22.50 4.86
CA SER A 54 0.81 22.01 6.24
C SER A 54 0.44 20.53 6.28
N PRO A 55 1.32 19.63 5.80
CA PRO A 55 1.01 18.21 5.66
C PRO A 55 0.62 17.55 6.99
N GLU A 56 1.09 18.06 8.12
CA GLU A 56 0.75 17.54 9.45
C GLU A 56 -0.75 17.59 9.77
N THR A 57 -1.49 18.52 9.14
CA THR A 57 -2.95 18.65 9.30
C THR A 57 -3.74 17.66 8.44
N SER A 58 -3.07 16.84 7.65
CA SER A 58 -3.65 15.86 6.73
C SER A 58 -3.43 14.40 7.17
N PHE A 59 -2.99 14.18 8.43
CA PHE A 59 -2.90 12.88 9.08
C PHE A 59 -4.00 12.72 10.13
N PHE A 60 -4.78 11.63 10.09
CA PHE A 60 -6.04 11.47 10.82
C PHE A 60 -6.16 10.15 11.59
N MET A 61 -5.04 9.48 11.95
CA MET A 61 -5.09 8.16 12.61
C MET A 61 -6.03 8.12 13.82
N ARG A 62 -6.11 9.21 14.57
CA ARG A 62 -6.92 9.36 15.81
C ARG A 62 -8.02 10.38 15.69
N ASP A 63 -8.18 11.01 14.52
CA ASP A 63 -9.14 12.10 14.27
C ASP A 63 -10.04 11.77 13.08
N TRP A 64 -10.89 10.75 13.24
CA TRP A 64 -11.87 10.41 12.20
C TRP A 64 -12.86 11.55 11.91
N PRO A 65 -13.40 12.28 12.91
CA PRO A 65 -14.23 13.46 12.63
C PRO A 65 -13.51 14.53 11.82
N GLY A 66 -12.21 14.74 12.04
CA GLY A 66 -11.39 15.65 11.24
C GLY A 66 -11.23 15.18 9.79
N LEU A 67 -11.02 13.89 9.56
CA LEU A 67 -11.00 13.29 8.22
C LEU A 67 -12.32 13.49 7.48
N GLU A 68 -13.44 13.17 8.14
CA GLU A 68 -14.79 13.34 7.58
C GLU A 68 -15.09 14.80 7.26
N SER A 69 -14.73 15.73 8.16
CA SER A 69 -14.84 17.16 7.93
C SER A 69 -13.98 17.63 6.73
N ARG A 70 -12.79 17.05 6.54
CA ARG A 70 -11.94 17.36 5.39
C ARG A 70 -12.57 16.87 4.07
N LEU A 71 -13.10 15.65 4.05
CA LEU A 71 -13.81 15.10 2.89
C LEU A 71 -15.07 15.91 2.55
N ASN A 72 -15.86 16.30 3.54
CA ASN A 72 -17.03 17.14 3.34
C ASN A 72 -16.66 18.48 2.71
N ARG A 73 -15.60 19.15 3.19
CA ARG A 73 -15.11 20.41 2.57
C ARG A 73 -14.68 20.23 1.12
N LEU A 74 -14.12 19.08 0.75
CA LEU A 74 -13.78 18.77 -0.64
C LEU A 74 -15.03 18.62 -1.51
N VAL A 75 -16.11 18.03 -1.00
CA VAL A 75 -17.41 17.97 -1.69
C VAL A 75 -18.00 19.36 -1.83
N GLU A 76 -18.06 20.14 -0.75
CA GLU A 76 -18.61 21.50 -0.74
C GLU A 76 -17.88 22.44 -1.71
N SER A 77 -16.56 22.29 -1.84
CA SER A 77 -15.76 23.05 -2.81
C SER A 77 -15.86 22.53 -4.24
N ASN A 78 -16.66 21.48 -4.49
CA ASN A 78 -16.77 20.80 -5.78
C ASN A 78 -15.39 20.44 -6.37
N SER A 79 -14.53 19.87 -5.54
CA SER A 79 -13.17 19.52 -5.93
C SER A 79 -13.16 18.52 -7.08
N GLN A 80 -12.43 18.85 -8.14
CA GLN A 80 -12.19 17.99 -9.30
C GLN A 80 -10.85 17.24 -9.20
N ASN A 81 -10.14 17.42 -8.08
CA ASN A 81 -8.86 16.76 -7.86
C ASN A 81 -9.08 15.29 -7.50
N ASP A 82 -8.11 14.46 -7.88
CA ASP A 82 -8.01 13.11 -7.33
C ASP A 82 -7.71 13.19 -5.82
N VAL A 83 -8.47 12.46 -5.02
CA VAL A 83 -8.29 12.40 -3.56
C VAL A 83 -7.78 11.02 -3.20
N TYR A 84 -6.58 10.93 -2.64
CA TYR A 84 -5.97 9.68 -2.20
C TYR A 84 -5.98 9.59 -0.69
N LEU A 85 -6.77 8.69 -0.13
CA LEU A 85 -6.77 8.33 1.28
C LEU A 85 -5.84 7.12 1.49
N ILE A 86 -4.68 7.35 2.06
CA ILE A 86 -3.66 6.33 2.31
C ILE A 86 -3.72 5.90 3.76
N GLY A 87 -3.84 4.61 4.03
CA GLY A 87 -3.93 4.12 5.40
C GLY A 87 -3.46 2.68 5.56
N VAL A 88 -3.11 2.33 6.81
CA VAL A 88 -2.87 0.93 7.16
C VAL A 88 -4.20 0.17 7.15
N THR A 89 -4.16 -1.05 6.61
CA THR A 89 -5.36 -1.87 6.33
C THR A 89 -6.32 -1.93 7.52
N HIS A 90 -5.82 -2.24 8.73
CA HIS A 90 -6.68 -2.33 9.90
C HIS A 90 -7.38 -1.00 10.27
N ALA A 91 -6.69 0.15 10.13
CA ALA A 91 -7.26 1.44 10.46
C ALA A 91 -8.34 1.86 9.43
N LEU A 92 -8.09 1.60 8.16
CA LEU A 92 -9.07 1.82 7.09
C LEU A 92 -10.33 0.99 7.33
N LEU A 93 -10.19 -0.30 7.66
CA LEU A 93 -11.32 -1.18 7.92
C LEU A 93 -12.12 -0.74 9.14
N GLN A 94 -11.46 -0.41 10.27
CA GLN A 94 -12.13 0.07 11.46
C GLN A 94 -12.91 1.36 11.19
N TRP A 95 -12.33 2.30 10.46
CA TRP A 95 -13.01 3.54 10.12
C TRP A 95 -14.21 3.29 9.21
N VAL A 96 -14.07 2.49 8.16
CA VAL A 96 -15.16 2.15 7.23
C VAL A 96 -16.32 1.42 7.92
N GLU A 97 -16.02 0.54 8.86
CA GLU A 97 -17.04 -0.18 9.64
C GLU A 97 -17.84 0.75 10.57
N ALA A 98 -17.22 1.84 11.03
CA ALA A 98 -17.87 2.85 11.86
C ALA A 98 -18.70 3.87 11.05
N LEU A 99 -18.48 3.97 9.73
CA LEU A 99 -19.18 4.92 8.87
C LEU A 99 -20.63 4.52 8.62
N ASP A 100 -21.52 5.50 8.66
CA ASP A 100 -22.86 5.32 8.15
C ASP A 100 -22.89 5.42 6.60
N VAL A 101 -23.86 4.74 6.00
CA VAL A 101 -24.01 4.63 4.55
C VAL A 101 -24.32 5.98 3.89
N ALA A 102 -25.01 6.89 4.59
CA ALA A 102 -25.37 8.18 4.02
C ALA A 102 -24.14 9.08 3.90
N THR A 103 -23.27 9.09 4.91
CA THR A 103 -21.98 9.78 4.89
C THR A 103 -21.08 9.25 3.76
N ALA A 104 -20.94 7.94 3.62
CA ALA A 104 -20.15 7.36 2.53
C ALA A 104 -20.68 7.77 1.13
N ARG A 105 -22.01 7.77 0.96
CA ARG A 105 -22.66 8.23 -0.31
C ARG A 105 -22.43 9.71 -0.59
N HIS A 106 -22.35 10.56 0.42
CA HIS A 106 -22.12 11.99 0.24
C HIS A 106 -20.78 12.25 -0.47
N TRP A 107 -19.76 11.40 -0.23
CA TRP A 107 -18.45 11.52 -0.85
C TRP A 107 -18.34 10.87 -2.24
N SER A 108 -19.40 10.23 -2.74
CA SER A 108 -19.40 9.58 -4.06
C SER A 108 -19.19 10.54 -5.25
N THR A 109 -19.30 11.84 -5.03
CA THR A 109 -18.99 12.88 -6.02
C THR A 109 -17.50 13.20 -6.12
N LEU A 110 -16.70 12.78 -5.12
CA LEU A 110 -15.24 12.91 -5.15
C LEU A 110 -14.62 11.81 -6.02
N ASN A 111 -13.55 12.14 -6.71
CA ASN A 111 -12.69 11.14 -7.31
C ASN A 111 -11.78 10.54 -6.22
N LEU A 112 -12.41 9.78 -5.30
CA LEU A 112 -11.77 9.23 -4.11
C LEU A 112 -11.13 7.87 -4.41
N HIS A 113 -9.85 7.76 -4.11
CA HIS A 113 -9.05 6.53 -4.14
C HIS A 113 -8.62 6.17 -2.73
N VAL A 114 -8.85 4.93 -2.33
CA VAL A 114 -8.36 4.39 -1.06
C VAL A 114 -7.11 3.55 -1.34
N VAL A 115 -6.03 3.86 -0.65
CA VAL A 115 -4.76 3.13 -0.77
C VAL A 115 -4.49 2.39 0.53
N GLU A 116 -4.62 1.08 0.49
CA GLU A 116 -4.32 0.23 1.62
C GLU A 116 -2.86 -0.22 1.62
N THR A 117 -2.25 -0.30 2.79
CA THR A 117 -0.88 -0.77 2.97
C THR A 117 -0.72 -1.54 4.27
N GLY A 118 0.23 -2.47 4.33
CA GLY A 118 0.79 -3.03 5.55
C GLY A 118 -0.02 -4.07 6.31
N GLY A 119 -1.12 -4.61 5.77
CA GLY A 119 -1.87 -5.72 6.37
C GLY A 119 -2.46 -5.47 7.76
N MET A 120 -2.93 -6.52 8.43
CA MET A 120 -3.62 -6.43 9.74
C MET A 120 -2.68 -6.19 10.92
N LYS A 121 -1.38 -6.47 10.81
CA LYS A 121 -0.35 -6.25 11.85
C LYS A 121 -0.76 -6.78 13.24
N GLY A 122 -1.42 -7.94 13.29
CA GLY A 122 -1.90 -8.53 14.55
C GLY A 122 -3.16 -7.85 15.16
N GLN A 123 -3.79 -6.92 14.46
CA GLN A 123 -5.04 -6.25 14.87
C GLN A 123 -6.28 -7.02 14.39
N GLY A 124 -6.30 -8.32 14.57
CA GLY A 124 -7.37 -9.22 14.17
C GLY A 124 -6.87 -10.36 13.27
N PRO A 125 -7.77 -11.17 12.71
CA PRO A 125 -7.39 -12.23 11.78
C PRO A 125 -6.80 -11.63 10.51
N GLU A 126 -5.79 -12.30 9.94
CA GLU A 126 -5.30 -11.95 8.61
C GLU A 126 -6.42 -12.18 7.57
N LEU A 127 -6.71 -11.13 6.84
CA LEU A 127 -7.73 -11.14 5.79
C LEU A 127 -7.07 -11.29 4.43
N VAL A 128 -7.70 -12.03 3.53
CA VAL A 128 -7.27 -12.05 2.13
C VAL A 128 -7.62 -10.70 1.47
N ARG A 129 -6.80 -10.28 0.51
CA ARG A 129 -6.94 -8.96 -0.11
C ARG A 129 -8.33 -8.71 -0.72
N SER A 130 -8.94 -9.72 -1.33
CA SER A 130 -10.31 -9.60 -1.86
C SER A 130 -11.31 -9.21 -0.78
N GLU A 131 -11.22 -9.79 0.41
CA GLU A 131 -12.11 -9.44 1.53
C GLU A 131 -11.86 -8.02 2.04
N VAL A 132 -10.59 -7.59 2.11
CA VAL A 132 -10.25 -6.19 2.44
C VAL A 132 -10.88 -5.23 1.42
N HIS A 133 -10.71 -5.51 0.13
CA HIS A 133 -11.25 -4.67 -0.93
C HIS A 133 -12.78 -4.66 -0.95
N ASP A 134 -13.45 -5.78 -0.70
CA ASP A 134 -14.92 -5.86 -0.59
C ASP A 134 -15.44 -4.97 0.55
N ARG A 135 -14.77 -4.97 1.69
CA ARG A 135 -15.13 -4.12 2.84
C ARG A 135 -14.89 -2.65 2.56
N LEU A 136 -13.73 -2.29 1.97
CA LEU A 136 -13.39 -0.92 1.59
C LEU A 136 -14.26 -0.41 0.42
N GLY A 137 -14.79 -1.30 -0.41
CA GLY A 137 -15.70 -0.99 -1.53
C GLY A 137 -17.00 -0.31 -1.12
N LYS A 138 -17.31 -0.26 0.18
CA LYS A 138 -18.41 0.56 0.71
C LYS A 138 -18.17 2.06 0.56
N LEU A 139 -16.92 2.49 0.51
CA LEU A 139 -16.51 3.90 0.40
C LEU A 139 -16.42 4.40 -1.04
N VAL A 140 -15.92 3.56 -1.93
CA VAL A 140 -15.58 3.93 -3.30
C VAL A 140 -16.20 2.93 -4.25
N SER A 141 -16.70 3.41 -5.39
CA SER A 141 -17.05 2.51 -6.49
C SER A 141 -15.80 1.72 -6.92
N ASN A 142 -15.97 0.49 -7.36
CA ASN A 142 -14.98 -0.57 -7.61
C ASN A 142 -13.66 -0.21 -8.34
N GLN A 143 -13.42 1.04 -8.67
CA GLN A 143 -12.20 1.51 -9.36
C GLN A 143 -11.22 2.27 -8.46
N GLY A 144 -11.59 2.54 -7.21
CA GLY A 144 -10.84 3.43 -6.35
C GLY A 144 -10.00 2.76 -5.26
N ILE A 145 -9.91 1.41 -5.18
CA ILE A 145 -9.11 0.76 -4.16
C ILE A 145 -7.76 0.36 -4.76
N CYS A 146 -6.71 0.88 -4.16
CA CYS A 146 -5.31 0.61 -4.53
C CYS A 146 -4.61 -0.09 -3.38
N SER A 147 -3.52 -0.78 -3.68
CA SER A 147 -2.66 -1.39 -2.66
C SER A 147 -1.22 -0.93 -2.84
N GLU A 148 -0.53 -0.68 -1.75
CA GLU A 148 0.92 -0.44 -1.72
C GLU A 148 1.63 -1.69 -1.22
N TYR A 149 2.74 -2.04 -1.85
CA TYR A 149 3.68 -3.06 -1.41
C TYR A 149 5.04 -2.45 -1.17
N GLY A 150 5.45 -2.45 0.07
CA GLY A 150 6.76 -1.99 0.52
C GLY A 150 7.09 -2.60 1.89
N MET A 151 8.31 -2.42 2.32
CA MET A 151 8.81 -2.86 3.62
C MET A 151 10.02 -2.00 4.02
N THR A 152 10.41 -2.07 5.28
CA THR A 152 11.54 -1.29 5.82
C THR A 152 12.84 -1.56 5.08
N GLU A 153 13.00 -2.78 4.55
CA GLU A 153 14.18 -3.23 3.83
C GLU A 153 14.27 -2.72 2.38
N LEU A 154 13.21 -2.08 1.87
CA LEU A 154 13.16 -1.52 0.51
C LEU A 154 13.15 0.01 0.54
N LEU A 155 13.76 0.63 -0.46
CA LEU A 155 13.62 2.07 -0.74
C LEU A 155 12.61 2.36 -1.87
N SER A 156 12.10 1.30 -2.51
CA SER A 156 11.10 1.39 -3.58
C SER A 156 9.79 0.76 -3.13
N GLN A 157 8.69 1.22 -3.74
CA GLN A 157 7.34 0.65 -3.55
C GLN A 157 6.81 0.12 -4.88
N ALA A 158 6.01 -0.95 -4.79
CA ALA A 158 5.18 -1.39 -5.89
C ALA A 158 3.71 -1.11 -5.58
N TRP A 159 2.92 -0.87 -6.63
CA TRP A 159 1.55 -0.40 -6.51
C TRP A 159 0.60 -1.25 -7.33
N SER A 160 -0.60 -1.48 -6.79
CA SER A 160 -1.70 -2.14 -7.47
C SER A 160 -2.91 -1.22 -7.60
N LYS A 161 -3.55 -1.22 -8.78
CA LYS A 161 -4.78 -0.46 -9.07
C LYS A 161 -6.02 -1.36 -8.99
N GLY A 162 -6.23 -2.00 -7.86
CA GLY A 162 -7.50 -2.66 -7.54
C GLY A 162 -7.60 -4.16 -7.81
N ASN A 163 -6.73 -4.75 -8.62
CA ASN A 163 -6.82 -6.16 -8.99
C ASN A 163 -5.81 -7.08 -8.27
N GLY A 164 -5.08 -6.55 -7.28
CA GLY A 164 -4.04 -7.30 -6.57
C GLY A 164 -2.75 -7.55 -7.36
N LEU A 165 -2.69 -7.08 -8.62
CA LEU A 165 -1.49 -7.12 -9.43
C LEU A 165 -0.65 -5.87 -9.17
N PHE A 166 0.52 -6.08 -8.62
CA PHE A 166 1.47 -5.01 -8.33
C PHE A 166 2.36 -4.75 -9.53
N LYS A 167 2.66 -3.48 -9.74
CA LYS A 167 3.66 -3.03 -10.70
C LYS A 167 4.79 -2.33 -9.96
N ALA A 168 6.00 -2.84 -10.13
CA ALA A 168 7.22 -2.24 -9.61
C ALA A 168 7.71 -1.11 -10.52
N PRO A 169 8.46 -0.12 -9.99
CA PRO A 169 9.18 0.83 -10.82
C PRO A 169 10.31 0.15 -11.61
N SER A 170 10.80 0.78 -12.68
CA SER A 170 11.77 0.18 -13.59
C SER A 170 13.12 -0.20 -12.98
N TRP A 171 13.44 0.35 -11.82
CA TRP A 171 14.67 0.04 -11.05
C TRP A 171 14.43 -1.01 -9.95
N MET A 172 13.21 -1.51 -9.78
CA MET A 172 12.88 -2.61 -8.89
C MET A 172 12.40 -3.80 -9.70
N HIS A 173 12.99 -4.97 -9.47
CA HIS A 173 12.64 -6.20 -10.17
C HIS A 173 12.26 -7.29 -9.17
N VAL A 174 11.21 -8.05 -9.50
CA VAL A 174 10.73 -9.13 -8.63
C VAL A 174 10.89 -10.46 -9.36
N LEU A 175 11.42 -11.45 -8.66
CA LEU A 175 11.67 -12.80 -9.14
C LEU A 175 10.96 -13.80 -8.24
N ILE A 176 10.68 -15.00 -8.76
CA ILE A 176 10.10 -16.11 -8.00
C ILE A 176 11.13 -17.20 -7.78
N GLY A 177 11.40 -17.51 -6.52
CA GLY A 177 12.21 -18.65 -6.10
C GLY A 177 11.36 -19.78 -5.54
N SER A 178 11.94 -20.98 -5.48
CA SER A 178 11.33 -22.11 -4.79
C SER A 178 11.21 -21.83 -3.29
N LEU A 179 10.20 -22.41 -2.66
CA LEU A 179 10.06 -22.38 -1.19
C LEU A 179 11.03 -23.38 -0.52
N ASP A 180 11.41 -24.45 -1.23
CA ASP A 180 12.16 -25.57 -0.68
C ASP A 180 13.65 -25.52 -1.02
N ASP A 181 14.01 -25.12 -2.25
CA ASP A 181 15.41 -24.98 -2.68
C ASP A 181 15.72 -23.52 -3.07
N PRO A 182 16.53 -22.80 -2.28
CA PRO A 182 16.86 -21.39 -2.57
C PRO A 182 17.67 -21.18 -3.87
N ARG A 183 18.12 -22.23 -4.52
CA ARG A 183 18.83 -22.17 -5.82
C ARG A 183 17.92 -22.40 -7.02
N GLU A 184 16.68 -22.83 -6.76
CA GLU A 184 15.70 -23.09 -7.82
C GLU A 184 14.85 -21.83 -8.08
N TRP A 185 14.81 -21.39 -9.32
CA TRP A 185 13.92 -20.33 -9.78
C TRP A 185 12.68 -20.94 -10.43
N LYS A 186 11.52 -20.30 -10.18
CA LYS A 186 10.24 -20.73 -10.73
C LYS A 186 9.94 -19.96 -12.03
N ALA A 187 9.16 -20.59 -12.92
CA ALA A 187 8.68 -19.95 -14.12
C ALA A 187 7.57 -18.91 -13.82
N SER A 188 7.34 -18.01 -14.77
CA SER A 188 6.25 -17.05 -14.74
C SER A 188 4.89 -17.71 -14.43
N GLY A 189 4.09 -17.10 -13.56
CA GLY A 189 2.78 -17.57 -13.12
C GLY A 189 2.82 -18.68 -12.06
N GLN A 190 3.98 -19.27 -11.76
CA GLN A 190 4.11 -20.22 -10.68
C GLN A 190 4.21 -19.53 -9.32
N GLN A 191 3.71 -20.20 -8.29
CA GLN A 191 3.80 -19.74 -6.92
C GLN A 191 5.18 -20.03 -6.32
N GLY A 192 5.70 -19.09 -5.55
CA GLY A 192 6.95 -19.25 -4.84
C GLY A 192 7.26 -18.07 -3.94
N ARG A 193 8.50 -18.03 -3.46
CA ARG A 193 9.02 -16.94 -2.63
C ARG A 193 9.37 -15.72 -3.48
N LEU A 194 8.95 -14.55 -3.05
CA LEU A 194 9.32 -13.29 -3.71
C LEU A 194 10.77 -12.91 -3.39
N HIS A 195 11.58 -12.75 -4.41
CA HIS A 195 12.92 -12.19 -4.35
C HIS A 195 12.92 -10.84 -5.03
N ILE A 196 13.48 -9.83 -4.39
CA ILE A 196 13.41 -8.45 -4.85
C ILE A 196 14.82 -7.93 -5.12
N ILE A 197 14.99 -7.31 -6.27
CA ILE A 197 16.17 -6.52 -6.62
C ILE A 197 15.71 -5.06 -6.63
N ASP A 198 16.19 -4.27 -5.67
CA ASP A 198 15.89 -2.84 -5.56
C ASP A 198 17.15 -2.02 -5.78
N LEU A 199 17.34 -1.50 -6.98
CA LEU A 199 18.53 -0.72 -7.33
C LEU A 199 18.57 0.66 -6.66
N ALA A 200 17.44 1.15 -6.15
CA ALA A 200 17.44 2.34 -5.30
C ALA A 200 18.17 2.07 -3.97
N ASN A 201 18.22 0.81 -3.54
CA ASN A 201 18.82 0.39 -2.27
C ASN A 201 20.26 -0.19 -2.43
N ILE A 202 20.95 0.18 -3.49
CA ILE A 202 22.27 -0.38 -3.83
C ILE A 202 23.33 -0.05 -2.76
N ALA A 203 23.14 1.03 -2.02
CA ALA A 203 24.09 1.46 -0.98
C ALA A 203 23.97 0.64 0.33
N SER A 204 22.90 -0.15 0.50
CA SER A 204 22.70 -1.00 1.68
C SER A 204 22.39 -2.44 1.30
N CYS A 205 21.18 -2.74 0.82
CA CYS A 205 20.75 -4.11 0.50
C CYS A 205 19.89 -4.13 -0.78
N ALA A 206 20.54 -4.25 -1.94
CA ALA A 206 19.85 -4.29 -3.23
C ALA A 206 19.16 -5.62 -3.52
N PHE A 207 19.54 -6.72 -2.88
CA PHE A 207 19.03 -8.06 -3.14
C PHE A 207 18.38 -8.63 -1.88
N LEU A 208 17.09 -8.91 -1.95
CA LEU A 208 16.33 -9.37 -0.80
C LEU A 208 15.51 -10.62 -1.14
N ALA A 209 15.62 -11.65 -0.33
CA ALA A 209 14.66 -12.75 -0.30
C ALA A 209 13.61 -12.41 0.77
N SER A 210 12.43 -11.99 0.35
CA SER A 210 11.38 -11.58 1.28
C SER A 210 10.77 -12.78 2.02
N GLY A 211 9.99 -12.50 3.07
CA GLY A 211 9.14 -13.51 3.71
C GLY A 211 7.80 -13.71 2.99
N ASP A 212 7.59 -13.13 1.81
CA ASP A 212 6.33 -13.16 1.13
C ASP A 212 6.28 -14.23 0.04
N ILE A 213 5.12 -14.85 -0.10
CA ILE A 213 4.77 -15.78 -1.18
C ILE A 213 3.98 -15.03 -2.23
N GLY A 214 4.25 -15.31 -3.50
CA GLY A 214 3.55 -14.66 -4.59
C GLY A 214 3.72 -15.36 -5.93
N ARG A 215 3.35 -14.66 -6.99
CA ARG A 215 3.57 -15.02 -8.39
C ARG A 215 4.08 -13.82 -9.14
N VAL A 216 4.94 -14.04 -10.12
CA VAL A 216 5.39 -13.00 -11.06
C VAL A 216 4.96 -13.40 -12.46
N TYR A 217 4.48 -12.45 -13.24
CA TYR A 217 3.98 -12.65 -14.60
C TYR A 217 4.98 -12.15 -15.64
N GLU A 218 4.77 -12.54 -16.93
CA GLU A 218 5.68 -12.22 -18.04
C GLU A 218 5.84 -10.70 -18.26
N ASP A 219 4.81 -9.92 -17.95
CA ASP A 219 4.81 -8.46 -18.06
C ASP A 219 5.51 -7.76 -16.89
N GLY A 220 6.07 -8.53 -15.94
CA GLY A 220 6.73 -8.03 -14.73
C GLY A 220 5.79 -7.61 -13.60
N THR A 221 4.48 -7.77 -13.77
CA THR A 221 3.53 -7.62 -12.65
C THR A 221 3.63 -8.82 -11.71
N PHE A 222 3.23 -8.63 -10.46
CA PHE A 222 3.26 -9.70 -9.47
C PHE A 222 2.10 -9.63 -8.49
N GLU A 223 1.78 -10.77 -7.88
CA GLU A 223 0.83 -10.91 -6.78
C GLU A 223 1.56 -11.21 -5.49
N VAL A 224 1.00 -10.73 -4.38
CA VAL A 224 1.37 -11.15 -3.02
C VAL A 224 0.22 -11.97 -2.45
N LEU A 225 0.46 -13.24 -2.21
CA LEU A 225 -0.54 -14.22 -1.77
C LEU A 225 -0.58 -14.39 -0.25
N GLY A 226 0.52 -14.07 0.44
CA GLY A 226 0.64 -14.19 1.88
C GLY A 226 2.09 -14.19 2.34
N ARG A 227 2.32 -14.60 3.59
CA ARG A 227 3.66 -14.72 4.16
C ARG A 227 4.07 -16.17 4.32
N TYR A 228 5.35 -16.42 4.09
CA TYR A 228 6.00 -17.70 4.38
C TYR A 228 6.28 -17.77 5.88
N ASP A 229 5.45 -18.52 6.60
CA ASP A 229 5.68 -18.75 8.02
C ASP A 229 6.35 -20.11 8.22
N HIS A 230 7.60 -20.12 8.67
CA HIS A 230 8.34 -21.35 8.97
C HIS A 230 7.67 -22.23 10.04
N ALA A 231 6.74 -21.71 10.82
CA ALA A 231 6.01 -22.45 11.81
C ALA A 231 4.95 -23.38 11.21
N GLU A 232 4.36 -23.03 10.06
CA GLU A 232 3.33 -23.84 9.39
C GLU A 232 3.91 -24.99 8.55
N VAL A 233 5.16 -24.90 8.12
CA VAL A 233 5.85 -25.95 7.31
C VAL A 233 6.09 -27.25 8.10
N ARG A 234 5.94 -27.23 9.42
CA ARG A 234 6.13 -28.43 10.28
C ARG A 234 4.86 -29.24 10.50
N GLY A 235 3.73 -28.87 9.96
CA GLY A 235 2.45 -29.57 10.07
C GLY A 235 1.87 -29.91 8.70
N CYS A 236 1.13 -31.01 8.62
CA CYS A 236 0.53 -31.66 7.44
C CYS A 236 -0.33 -30.79 6.47
N ASN A 237 -0.11 -29.48 6.36
CA ASN A 237 -0.90 -28.57 5.54
C ASN A 237 -0.35 -28.36 4.11
N LEU A 238 0.74 -29.04 3.73
CA LEU A 238 1.26 -28.98 2.35
C LEU A 238 0.31 -29.58 1.29
N MET A 239 -0.75 -30.29 1.71
CA MET A 239 -1.69 -30.93 0.78
C MET A 239 -2.94 -30.08 0.46
N ALA A 240 -3.07 -28.86 0.97
CA ALA A 240 -4.25 -28.02 0.75
C ALA A 240 -4.10 -27.01 -0.39
N PHE A 241 -2.94 -26.94 -1.06
CA PHE A 241 -2.66 -25.94 -2.10
C PHE A 241 -2.63 -26.50 -3.53
N ASP A 242 -2.91 -27.79 -3.72
CA ASP A 242 -2.97 -28.45 -5.04
C ASP A 242 -4.41 -28.80 -5.49
N LEU A 243 -5.40 -27.94 -5.19
CA LEU A 243 -6.76 -28.07 -5.74
C LEU A 243 -7.19 -26.79 -6.41
#